data_255472c4ec17cbfcbb605da7cd85bc04
#
_entry.id   255472c4ec17cbfcbb605da7cd85bc04
#
_cell.length_a   1.000
_cell.length_b   1.000
_cell.length_c   1.000
_cell.angle_alpha   90.00
_cell.angle_beta   90.00
_cell.angle_gamma   90.00
#
_symmetry.space_group_name_H-M   'P 1'
#
loop_
_entity.id
_entity.type
_entity.pdbx_description
1 polymer ?
#
loop_
_entity_poly.entity_id
_entity_poly.type
_entity_poly.pdbx_seq_one_letter_code
_entity_poly.pdbx_strand_id
1 'polypeptide(L)'
;VKRHLPVALIVVSMATLTTARAGNFQDTLKTRWRGAWVVTNAETYSDCAGLYTGNRINGRLVSGRATLRFKAGELAKVDSVDLKRTRLDLKLSYPEPVLRAYQDGPFTLYEETPCRVELQVELPREMVKSQDVVGVEKLLGPVVERHATEDGARVSKAFNERERDPYPADYTKTLAKHAAWRAEQMNLAVRTSIDHLVDEASRITERIGEDPDYISGFVSGVEAGRTPHPVACPDLMALASGTPPGYAMPGSRNVAQAARRGQTVPISTEAQARRQRGYQDGLRLSLGLDAVRRLPACMVMVPDPEAGSR
;
A
#
# COMPACT_ATOMS: atom_id res chain seq x y z
N VAL A 1 29.67 -89.50 1.94
CA VAL A 1 29.27 -88.81 0.72
C VAL A 1 28.22 -87.79 1.13
N LYS A 2 28.58 -86.48 1.24
CA LYS A 2 27.64 -85.35 1.47
C LYS A 2 27.41 -84.64 0.13
N ARG A 3 26.19 -84.68 -0.34
CA ARG A 3 25.73 -83.93 -1.53
C ARG A 3 25.30 -82.53 -1.10
N HIS A 4 25.99 -81.52 -1.59
CA HIS A 4 25.59 -80.13 -1.44
C HIS A 4 24.69 -79.75 -2.69
N LEU A 5 23.46 -79.38 -2.43
CA LEU A 5 22.56 -78.73 -3.41
C LEU A 5 22.88 -77.22 -3.46
N PRO A 6 23.01 -76.60 -4.64
CA PRO A 6 23.11 -75.14 -4.76
C PRO A 6 21.70 -74.51 -4.72
N VAL A 7 21.49 -73.58 -3.81
CA VAL A 7 20.32 -72.72 -3.75
C VAL A 7 20.50 -71.62 -4.76
N ALA A 8 19.69 -71.64 -5.81
CA ALA A 8 19.63 -70.55 -6.82
C ALA A 8 18.80 -69.39 -6.26
N LEU A 9 19.45 -68.26 -6.00
CA LEU A 9 18.83 -67.01 -5.56
C LEU A 9 18.25 -66.30 -6.77
N ILE A 10 16.92 -66.32 -6.95
CA ILE A 10 16.21 -65.56 -7.98
C ILE A 10 16.02 -64.16 -7.46
N VAL A 11 16.82 -63.20 -7.93
CA VAL A 11 16.64 -61.78 -7.67
C VAL A 11 15.55 -61.27 -8.61
N VAL A 12 14.32 -61.13 -8.10
CA VAL A 12 13.23 -60.46 -8.80
C VAL A 12 13.45 -58.98 -8.70
N SER A 13 14.04 -58.38 -9.75
CA SER A 13 14.11 -56.92 -9.91
C SER A 13 12.69 -56.37 -10.16
N MET A 14 12.03 -55.87 -9.12
CA MET A 14 10.85 -55.06 -9.24
C MET A 14 11.27 -53.71 -9.87
N ALA A 15 11.12 -53.58 -11.20
CA ALA A 15 11.14 -52.28 -11.85
C ALA A 15 9.91 -51.48 -11.35
N THR A 16 10.13 -50.61 -10.40
CA THR A 16 9.13 -49.60 -10.05
C THR A 16 8.95 -48.67 -11.24
N LEU A 17 7.92 -48.92 -12.05
CA LEU A 17 7.38 -47.99 -13.00
C LEU A 17 6.88 -46.74 -12.20
N THR A 18 7.75 -45.77 -12.02
CA THR A 18 7.36 -44.40 -11.63
C THR A 18 6.48 -43.90 -12.77
N THR A 19 5.16 -44.04 -12.63
CA THR A 19 4.19 -43.29 -13.42
C THR A 19 4.45 -41.81 -13.13
N ALA A 20 5.23 -41.20 -14.03
CA ALA A 20 5.34 -39.74 -14.07
C ALA A 20 3.90 -39.21 -14.23
N ARG A 21 3.36 -38.69 -13.12
CA ARG A 21 2.05 -38.04 -13.08
C ARG A 21 2.14 -36.92 -14.10
N ALA A 22 1.46 -37.05 -15.22
CA ALA A 22 1.40 -36.01 -16.24
C ALA A 22 0.93 -34.71 -15.50
N GLY A 23 1.84 -33.77 -15.38
CA GLY A 23 1.51 -32.47 -14.74
C GLY A 23 0.33 -31.88 -15.48
N ASN A 24 -0.59 -31.24 -14.73
CA ASN A 24 -1.69 -30.50 -15.34
C ASN A 24 -1.09 -29.50 -16.35
N PHE A 25 -1.74 -29.32 -17.51
CA PHE A 25 -1.32 -28.37 -18.57
C PHE A 25 -0.95 -26.99 -18.01
N GLN A 26 -1.71 -26.51 -17.05
CA GLN A 26 -1.42 -25.30 -16.28
C GLN A 26 -0.04 -25.35 -15.60
N ASP A 27 0.30 -26.45 -14.94
CA ASP A 27 1.57 -26.58 -14.23
C ASP A 27 2.75 -26.64 -15.19
N THR A 28 2.56 -27.25 -16.36
CA THR A 28 3.57 -27.24 -17.43
C THR A 28 3.81 -25.82 -17.96
N LEU A 29 2.74 -25.05 -18.21
CA LEU A 29 2.85 -23.65 -18.61
C LEU A 29 3.51 -22.80 -17.54
N LYS A 30 3.14 -22.98 -16.26
CA LYS A 30 3.78 -22.28 -15.12
C LYS A 30 5.28 -22.59 -15.05
N THR A 31 5.67 -23.87 -15.10
CA THR A 31 7.07 -24.27 -15.06
C THR A 31 7.86 -23.68 -16.23
N ARG A 32 7.25 -23.58 -17.39
CA ARG A 32 7.89 -23.08 -18.59
C ARG A 32 8.09 -21.56 -18.62
N TRP A 33 7.11 -20.81 -18.12
CA TRP A 33 7.06 -19.36 -18.28
C TRP A 33 7.37 -18.57 -17.01
N ARG A 34 6.97 -19.04 -15.83
CA ARG A 34 7.16 -18.29 -14.57
C ARG A 34 8.64 -18.04 -14.30
N GLY A 35 8.98 -16.80 -14.05
CA GLY A 35 10.36 -16.36 -13.80
C GLY A 35 11.21 -16.20 -15.08
N ALA A 36 10.69 -16.58 -16.25
CA ALA A 36 11.35 -16.29 -17.52
C ALA A 36 11.36 -14.78 -17.79
N TRP A 37 12.32 -14.36 -18.58
CA TRP A 37 12.39 -13.01 -19.12
C TRP A 37 11.77 -12.98 -20.52
N VAL A 38 11.15 -11.87 -20.86
CA VAL A 38 10.56 -11.67 -22.17
C VAL A 38 10.89 -10.29 -22.70
N VAL A 39 10.99 -10.18 -24.03
CA VAL A 39 10.97 -8.91 -24.75
C VAL A 39 9.61 -8.82 -25.46
N THR A 40 8.89 -7.72 -25.28
CA THR A 40 7.59 -7.55 -25.94
C THR A 40 7.79 -7.24 -27.43
N ASN A 41 7.09 -7.97 -28.30
CA ASN A 41 7.09 -7.73 -29.74
C ASN A 41 5.93 -6.84 -30.21
N ALA A 42 5.09 -6.43 -29.25
CA ALA A 42 3.93 -5.58 -29.50
C ALA A 42 3.84 -4.49 -28.42
N GLU A 43 3.12 -3.42 -28.75
CA GLU A 43 2.84 -2.37 -27.77
C GLU A 43 1.95 -2.89 -26.65
N THR A 44 2.18 -2.40 -25.43
CA THR A 44 1.41 -2.76 -24.25
C THR A 44 0.97 -1.52 -23.50
N TYR A 45 -0.02 -1.67 -22.63
CA TYR A 45 -0.62 -0.57 -21.88
C TYR A 45 -0.54 -0.86 -20.39
N SER A 46 -0.17 0.13 -19.58
CA SER A 46 -0.15 0.03 -18.12
C SER A 46 -0.53 1.34 -17.45
N ASP A 47 -1.27 1.25 -16.35
CA ASP A 47 -1.53 2.42 -15.49
C ASP A 47 -0.37 2.69 -14.54
N CYS A 48 0.59 1.77 -14.44
CA CYS A 48 1.72 1.84 -13.51
C CYS A 48 1.29 2.21 -12.07
N ALA A 49 0.17 1.66 -11.64
CA ALA A 49 -0.42 1.92 -10.32
C ALA A 49 -0.23 0.74 -9.34
N GLY A 50 0.79 -0.10 -9.59
CA GLY A 50 1.09 -1.28 -8.77
C GLY A 50 0.23 -2.52 -9.06
N LEU A 51 -0.85 -2.39 -9.83
CA LEU A 51 -1.72 -3.48 -10.27
C LEU A 51 -1.40 -3.90 -11.70
N TYR A 52 -1.80 -5.14 -12.07
CA TYR A 52 -1.66 -5.62 -13.44
C TYR A 52 -2.75 -5.03 -14.33
N THR A 53 -2.34 -4.30 -15.35
CA THR A 53 -3.27 -3.72 -16.34
C THR A 53 -3.54 -4.76 -17.45
N GLY A 54 -4.81 -5.08 -17.67
CA GLY A 54 -5.25 -6.06 -18.68
C GLY A 54 -5.02 -5.58 -20.11
N ASN A 55 -4.34 -6.42 -20.90
CA ASN A 55 -4.05 -6.24 -22.32
C ASN A 55 -4.56 -7.45 -23.07
N ARG A 56 -5.55 -7.29 -23.95
CA ARG A 56 -6.10 -8.37 -24.76
C ARG A 56 -5.29 -8.55 -26.04
N ILE A 57 -4.90 -9.79 -26.31
CA ILE A 57 -4.15 -10.18 -27.51
C ILE A 57 -5.10 -10.72 -28.57
N ASN A 58 -5.00 -10.19 -29.80
CA ASN A 58 -5.64 -10.71 -30.97
C ASN A 58 -4.62 -10.78 -32.13
N GLY A 59 -4.00 -11.95 -32.29
CA GLY A 59 -2.87 -12.13 -33.21
C GLY A 59 -1.67 -11.28 -32.80
N ARG A 60 -1.30 -10.31 -33.63
CA ARG A 60 -0.21 -9.34 -33.31
C ARG A 60 -0.70 -8.07 -32.65
N LEU A 61 -2.02 -7.86 -32.58
CA LEU A 61 -2.60 -6.65 -32.01
C LEU A 61 -2.83 -6.86 -30.52
N VAL A 62 -2.40 -5.88 -29.76
CA VAL A 62 -2.67 -5.78 -28.33
C VAL A 62 -3.60 -4.57 -28.10
N SER A 63 -4.69 -4.79 -27.39
CA SER A 63 -5.61 -3.74 -27.00
C SER A 63 -5.68 -3.64 -25.49
N GLY A 64 -5.54 -2.45 -24.97
CA GLY A 64 -5.63 -2.12 -23.54
C GLY A 64 -6.21 -0.72 -23.34
N ARG A 65 -6.67 -0.45 -22.11
CA ARG A 65 -7.07 0.88 -21.68
C ARG A 65 -6.22 1.24 -20.48
N ALA A 66 -5.29 2.16 -20.65
CA ALA A 66 -4.40 2.62 -19.60
C ALA A 66 -3.80 3.98 -19.92
N THR A 67 -3.19 4.58 -18.93
CA THR A 67 -2.60 5.92 -19.00
C THR A 67 -1.33 5.95 -19.84
N LEU A 68 -0.54 4.88 -19.78
CA LEU A 68 0.76 4.80 -20.45
C LEU A 68 0.74 3.69 -21.52
N ARG A 69 1.40 3.98 -22.62
CA ARG A 69 1.60 3.07 -23.74
C ARG A 69 3.09 2.80 -23.88
N PHE A 70 3.47 1.54 -23.79
CA PHE A 70 4.82 1.07 -23.98
C PHE A 70 4.98 0.60 -25.42
N LYS A 71 6.10 0.95 -26.03
CA LYS A 71 6.46 0.49 -27.39
C LYS A 71 6.80 -1.00 -27.36
N ALA A 72 6.81 -1.63 -28.52
CA ALA A 72 7.43 -2.94 -28.65
C ALA A 72 8.92 -2.86 -28.27
N GLY A 73 9.44 -3.97 -27.75
CA GLY A 73 10.83 -4.08 -27.33
C GLY A 73 11.04 -3.91 -25.81
N GLU A 74 10.00 -3.73 -25.01
CA GLU A 74 10.14 -3.63 -23.56
C GLU A 74 10.61 -4.95 -22.94
N LEU A 75 11.60 -4.85 -22.06
CA LEU A 75 12.03 -5.96 -21.21
C LEU A 75 11.02 -6.19 -20.09
N ALA A 76 10.63 -7.43 -19.86
CA ALA A 76 9.75 -7.79 -18.77
C ALA A 76 10.09 -9.14 -18.16
N LYS A 77 9.73 -9.35 -16.89
CA LYS A 77 9.79 -10.62 -16.20
C LYS A 77 8.40 -11.22 -16.08
N VAL A 78 8.28 -12.52 -16.31
CA VAL A 78 7.03 -13.26 -16.12
C VAL A 78 6.84 -13.57 -14.65
N ASP A 79 5.86 -12.93 -13.99
CA ASP A 79 5.55 -13.14 -12.57
C ASP A 79 4.67 -14.37 -12.37
N SER A 80 3.63 -14.51 -13.20
CA SER A 80 2.73 -15.68 -13.14
C SER A 80 2.09 -15.98 -14.50
N VAL A 81 1.59 -17.21 -14.59
CA VAL A 81 0.84 -17.74 -15.73
C VAL A 81 -0.39 -18.44 -15.21
N ASP A 82 -1.56 -17.98 -15.63
CA ASP A 82 -2.82 -18.53 -15.19
C ASP A 82 -3.69 -18.91 -16.40
N LEU A 83 -4.12 -20.19 -16.46
CA LEU A 83 -5.03 -20.70 -17.48
C LEU A 83 -6.46 -20.73 -16.92
N LYS A 84 -7.36 -19.95 -17.51
CA LYS A 84 -8.79 -19.89 -17.16
C LYS A 84 -9.62 -20.44 -18.33
N ARG A 85 -10.08 -21.67 -18.24
CA ARG A 85 -10.80 -22.37 -19.33
C ARG A 85 -9.99 -22.37 -20.63
N THR A 86 -10.18 -21.34 -21.44
CA THR A 86 -9.51 -21.11 -22.73
C THR A 86 -8.71 -19.83 -22.76
N ARG A 87 -8.69 -19.03 -21.69
CA ARG A 87 -7.91 -17.80 -21.64
C ARG A 87 -6.64 -18.01 -20.83
N LEU A 88 -5.51 -17.70 -21.44
CA LEU A 88 -4.22 -17.64 -20.78
C LEU A 88 -3.94 -16.20 -20.36
N ASP A 89 -3.72 -15.99 -19.07
CA ASP A 89 -3.32 -14.73 -18.48
C ASP A 89 -1.82 -14.82 -18.14
N LEU A 90 -0.99 -14.04 -18.84
CA LEU A 90 0.45 -13.93 -18.61
C LEU A 90 0.73 -12.60 -17.92
N LYS A 91 1.15 -12.63 -16.65
CA LYS A 91 1.44 -11.44 -15.85
C LYS A 91 2.91 -11.10 -15.94
N LEU A 92 3.19 -9.87 -16.34
CA LEU A 92 4.53 -9.35 -16.57
C LEU A 92 4.79 -8.13 -15.68
N SER A 93 6.02 -8.01 -15.17
CA SER A 93 6.52 -6.80 -14.55
C SER A 93 7.69 -6.24 -15.36
N TYR A 94 7.68 -4.93 -15.59
CA TYR A 94 8.78 -4.21 -16.22
C TYR A 94 9.81 -3.86 -15.15
N PRO A 95 11.11 -4.20 -15.32
CA PRO A 95 12.16 -3.88 -14.38
C PRO A 95 12.46 -2.37 -14.34
N GLU A 96 12.34 -1.71 -15.49
CA GLU A 96 12.58 -0.27 -15.61
C GLU A 96 11.31 0.50 -15.20
N PRO A 97 11.30 1.16 -14.02
CA PRO A 97 10.16 1.95 -13.59
C PRO A 97 9.95 3.18 -14.48
N VAL A 98 8.79 3.78 -14.38
CA VAL A 98 8.52 5.09 -14.96
C VAL A 98 8.47 6.14 -13.87
N LEU A 99 8.89 7.35 -14.16
CA LEU A 99 8.70 8.49 -13.28
C LEU A 99 7.27 9.01 -13.39
N ARG A 100 6.54 8.96 -12.27
CA ARG A 100 5.20 9.51 -12.16
C ARG A 100 5.24 10.82 -11.38
N ALA A 101 4.79 11.88 -12.02
CA ALA A 101 4.64 13.16 -11.36
C ALA A 101 3.38 13.17 -10.47
N TYR A 102 3.49 13.73 -9.28
CA TYR A 102 2.36 14.03 -8.40
C TYR A 102 2.53 15.39 -7.74
N GLN A 103 1.44 15.98 -7.23
CA GLN A 103 1.47 17.27 -6.56
C GLN A 103 1.44 17.08 -5.04
N ASP A 104 2.34 17.77 -4.33
CA ASP A 104 2.28 17.95 -2.88
C ASP A 104 2.46 19.44 -2.56
N GLY A 105 1.35 20.08 -2.21
CA GLY A 105 1.29 21.54 -2.10
C GLY A 105 1.64 22.23 -3.42
N PRO A 106 2.54 23.22 -3.42
CA PRO A 106 2.94 23.93 -4.64
C PRO A 106 4.00 23.19 -5.47
N PHE A 107 4.42 22.00 -5.07
CA PHE A 107 5.54 21.27 -5.68
C PHE A 107 5.05 20.12 -6.55
N THR A 108 5.67 19.97 -7.71
CA THR A 108 5.60 18.74 -8.51
C THR A 108 6.72 17.82 -8.09
N LEU A 109 6.37 16.69 -7.52
CA LEU A 109 7.29 15.65 -7.10
C LEU A 109 7.21 14.44 -8.03
N TYR A 110 8.22 13.59 -7.99
CA TYR A 110 8.30 12.41 -8.83
C TYR A 110 8.55 11.17 -7.98
N GLU A 111 7.84 10.11 -8.29
CA GLU A 111 8.05 8.79 -7.71
C GLU A 111 8.32 7.76 -8.80
N GLU A 112 9.22 6.83 -8.53
CA GLU A 112 9.43 5.68 -9.40
C GLU A 112 8.33 4.66 -9.17
N THR A 113 7.57 4.39 -10.22
CA THR A 113 6.43 3.48 -10.14
C THR A 113 6.69 2.25 -11.02
N PRO A 114 6.63 1.03 -10.45
CA PRO A 114 6.76 -0.18 -11.22
C PRO A 114 5.53 -0.37 -12.11
N CYS A 115 5.76 -0.74 -13.37
CA CYS A 115 4.70 -0.99 -14.31
C CYS A 115 4.45 -2.49 -14.46
N ARG A 116 3.17 -2.89 -14.46
CA ARG A 116 2.75 -4.28 -14.56
C ARG A 116 1.65 -4.43 -15.61
N VAL A 117 1.75 -5.48 -16.39
CA VAL A 117 0.75 -5.79 -17.43
C VAL A 117 0.31 -7.24 -17.32
N GLU A 118 -0.93 -7.51 -17.70
CA GLU A 118 -1.48 -8.84 -17.85
C GLU A 118 -1.86 -9.03 -19.32
N LEU A 119 -1.13 -9.90 -20.02
CA LEU A 119 -1.43 -10.26 -21.40
C LEU A 119 -2.48 -11.38 -21.37
N GLN A 120 -3.64 -11.09 -21.93
CA GLN A 120 -4.79 -12.01 -21.99
C GLN A 120 -4.94 -12.55 -23.41
N VAL A 121 -4.73 -13.84 -23.59
CA VAL A 121 -4.82 -14.50 -24.89
C VAL A 121 -5.86 -15.62 -24.85
N GLU A 122 -6.75 -15.66 -25.84
CA GLU A 122 -7.69 -16.77 -26.01
C GLU A 122 -7.00 -17.92 -26.75
N LEU A 123 -7.00 -19.10 -26.12
CA LEU A 123 -6.47 -20.33 -26.71
C LEU A 123 -7.58 -21.09 -27.41
N PRO A 124 -7.31 -21.70 -28.57
CA PRO A 124 -8.21 -22.67 -29.17
C PRO A 124 -8.52 -23.83 -28.22
N ARG A 125 -9.78 -24.23 -28.13
CA ARG A 125 -10.20 -25.33 -27.22
C ARG A 125 -9.40 -26.63 -27.44
N GLU A 126 -9.08 -26.92 -28.68
CA GLU A 126 -8.31 -28.13 -29.03
C GLU A 126 -6.87 -28.05 -28.48
N MET A 127 -6.25 -26.88 -28.48
CA MET A 127 -4.93 -26.66 -27.89
C MET A 127 -4.92 -26.91 -26.37
N VAL A 128 -6.00 -26.51 -25.68
CA VAL A 128 -6.16 -26.78 -24.25
C VAL A 128 -6.39 -28.26 -23.98
N LYS A 129 -7.22 -28.95 -24.79
CA LYS A 129 -7.49 -30.38 -24.67
C LYS A 129 -6.25 -31.24 -24.95
N SER A 130 -5.49 -30.89 -25.97
CA SER A 130 -4.26 -31.61 -26.38
C SER A 130 -3.06 -31.23 -25.51
N GLN A 131 -3.20 -30.23 -24.61
CA GLN A 131 -2.11 -29.70 -23.78
C GLN A 131 -0.90 -29.25 -24.63
N ASP A 132 -1.17 -28.58 -25.74
CA ASP A 132 -0.17 -28.19 -26.75
C ASP A 132 0.62 -26.95 -26.29
N VAL A 133 1.68 -27.18 -25.53
CA VAL A 133 2.61 -26.13 -25.06
C VAL A 133 3.32 -25.42 -26.21
N VAL A 134 3.71 -26.19 -27.25
CA VAL A 134 4.43 -25.65 -28.44
C VAL A 134 3.49 -24.71 -29.20
N GLY A 135 2.23 -25.11 -29.37
CA GLY A 135 1.20 -24.26 -29.97
C GLY A 135 0.98 -22.95 -29.19
N VAL A 136 0.98 -23.01 -27.85
CA VAL A 136 0.90 -21.79 -27.01
C VAL A 136 2.11 -20.88 -27.24
N GLU A 137 3.34 -21.44 -27.27
CA GLU A 137 4.55 -20.62 -27.51
C GLU A 137 4.50 -19.96 -28.91
N LYS A 138 4.05 -20.71 -29.92
CA LYS A 138 3.86 -20.17 -31.25
C LYS A 138 2.80 -19.09 -31.34
N LEU A 139 1.73 -19.22 -30.55
CA LEU A 139 0.67 -18.21 -30.47
C LEU A 139 1.15 -16.94 -29.77
N LEU A 140 1.98 -17.05 -28.73
CA LEU A 140 2.55 -15.91 -27.97
C LEU A 140 3.72 -15.25 -28.71
N GLY A 141 4.48 -15.98 -29.57
CA GLY A 141 5.68 -15.48 -30.24
C GLY A 141 5.53 -14.14 -30.97
N PRO A 142 4.39 -13.84 -31.63
CA PRO A 142 4.16 -12.53 -32.24
C PRO A 142 4.07 -11.36 -31.25
N VAL A 143 3.85 -11.65 -29.97
CA VAL A 143 3.64 -10.62 -28.93
C VAL A 143 4.80 -10.57 -27.94
N VAL A 144 5.41 -11.72 -27.61
CA VAL A 144 6.54 -11.80 -26.67
C VAL A 144 7.59 -12.79 -27.15
N GLU A 145 8.85 -12.42 -27.02
CA GLU A 145 10.01 -13.30 -27.21
C GLU A 145 10.52 -13.73 -25.84
N ARG A 146 10.58 -15.06 -25.59
CA ARG A 146 10.95 -15.62 -24.28
C ARG A 146 12.43 -15.93 -24.19
N HIS A 147 13.05 -15.54 -23.07
CA HIS A 147 14.45 -15.81 -22.72
C HIS A 147 14.55 -16.47 -21.35
N ALA A 148 15.60 -17.28 -21.15
CA ALA A 148 15.86 -17.95 -19.88
C ALA A 148 16.43 -16.99 -18.81
N THR A 149 17.18 -15.98 -19.26
CA THR A 149 17.87 -15.00 -18.40
C THR A 149 17.60 -13.58 -18.84
N GLU A 150 17.81 -12.63 -17.95
CA GLU A 150 17.72 -11.20 -18.25
C GLU A 150 18.73 -10.78 -19.30
N ASP A 151 20.00 -11.20 -19.14
CA ASP A 151 21.05 -10.87 -20.09
C ASP A 151 20.73 -11.38 -21.49
N GLY A 152 20.15 -12.60 -21.57
CA GLY A 152 19.69 -13.14 -22.85
C GLY A 152 18.59 -12.30 -23.51
N ALA A 153 17.70 -11.70 -22.71
CA ALA A 153 16.68 -10.80 -23.20
C ALA A 153 17.25 -9.44 -23.61
N ARG A 154 18.20 -8.90 -22.86
CA ARG A 154 18.84 -7.61 -23.15
C ARG A 154 19.68 -7.61 -24.42
N VAL A 155 20.20 -8.76 -24.86
CA VAL A 155 20.93 -8.88 -26.14
C VAL A 155 20.03 -9.24 -27.34
N SER A 156 18.72 -9.39 -27.11
CA SER A 156 17.75 -9.62 -28.20
C SER A 156 17.71 -8.40 -29.13
N LYS A 157 17.61 -8.69 -30.42
CA LYS A 157 17.40 -7.64 -31.45
C LYS A 157 16.05 -6.93 -31.31
N ALA A 158 15.11 -7.53 -30.59
CA ALA A 158 13.80 -6.95 -30.34
C ALA A 158 13.81 -5.97 -29.15
N PHE A 159 14.81 -6.01 -28.27
CA PHE A 159 14.93 -5.13 -27.12
C PHE A 159 15.12 -3.68 -27.56
N ASN A 160 14.32 -2.76 -27.02
CA ASN A 160 14.33 -1.33 -27.41
C ASN A 160 15.28 -0.46 -26.58
N GLU A 161 16.07 -1.10 -25.70
CA GLU A 161 17.06 -0.44 -24.85
C GLU A 161 16.46 0.68 -23.97
N ARG A 162 15.15 0.59 -23.63
CA ARG A 162 14.55 1.59 -22.73
C ARG A 162 15.29 1.61 -21.41
N GLU A 163 15.79 2.77 -21.07
CA GLU A 163 16.40 3.06 -19.79
C GLU A 163 15.39 3.67 -18.82
N ARG A 164 15.80 3.75 -17.56
CA ARG A 164 15.06 4.45 -16.52
C ARG A 164 14.90 5.92 -16.89
N ASP A 165 13.70 6.47 -16.71
CA ASP A 165 13.45 7.89 -16.91
C ASP A 165 14.34 8.74 -15.98
N PRO A 166 15.10 9.73 -16.49
CA PRO A 166 15.89 10.58 -15.64
C PRO A 166 15.02 11.56 -14.85
N TYR A 167 15.41 11.84 -13.62
CA TYR A 167 14.80 12.93 -12.87
C TYR A 167 15.12 14.29 -13.54
N PRO A 168 14.24 15.30 -13.40
CA PRO A 168 14.55 16.66 -13.84
C PRO A 168 15.88 17.15 -13.24
N ALA A 169 16.65 17.91 -14.01
CA ALA A 169 18.00 18.34 -13.63
C ALA A 169 18.07 19.11 -12.30
N ASP A 170 17.03 19.84 -11.95
CA ASP A 170 16.90 20.64 -10.72
C ASP A 170 16.08 19.94 -9.62
N TYR A 171 15.78 18.63 -9.78
CA TYR A 171 14.90 17.91 -8.85
C TYR A 171 15.43 17.91 -7.41
N THR A 172 16.73 17.81 -7.20
CA THR A 172 17.35 17.90 -5.87
C THR A 172 17.02 19.23 -5.17
N LYS A 173 17.04 20.34 -5.92
CA LYS A 173 16.65 21.66 -5.38
C LYS A 173 15.15 21.72 -5.07
N THR A 174 14.33 21.09 -5.91
CA THR A 174 12.90 20.97 -5.67
C THR A 174 12.62 20.19 -4.39
N LEU A 175 13.31 19.07 -4.15
CA LEU A 175 13.21 18.30 -2.92
C LEU A 175 13.62 19.10 -1.67
N ALA A 176 14.73 19.87 -1.75
CA ALA A 176 15.15 20.72 -0.64
C ALA A 176 14.11 21.80 -0.29
N LYS A 177 13.57 22.48 -1.29
CA LYS A 177 12.48 23.46 -1.12
C LYS A 177 11.20 22.83 -0.57
N HIS A 178 10.84 21.66 -1.06
CA HIS A 178 9.68 20.91 -0.55
C HIS A 178 9.88 20.52 0.91
N ALA A 179 11.07 20.03 1.30
CA ALA A 179 11.39 19.69 2.69
C ALA A 179 11.26 20.91 3.61
N ALA A 180 11.79 22.07 3.20
CA ALA A 180 11.64 23.32 3.93
C ALA A 180 10.18 23.73 4.08
N TRP A 181 9.42 23.70 3.00
CA TRP A 181 7.98 24.00 3.04
C TRP A 181 7.21 23.05 3.96
N ARG A 182 7.47 21.73 3.91
CA ARG A 182 6.84 20.74 4.82
C ARG A 182 7.14 21.04 6.29
N ALA A 183 8.39 21.43 6.59
CA ALA A 183 8.77 21.84 7.95
C ALA A 183 8.02 23.10 8.41
N GLU A 184 7.87 24.09 7.54
CA GLU A 184 7.09 25.31 7.82
C GLU A 184 5.60 24.98 8.05
N GLN A 185 4.99 24.12 7.21
CA GLN A 185 3.61 23.69 7.38
C GLN A 185 3.40 22.97 8.72
N MET A 186 4.33 22.08 9.10
CA MET A 186 4.27 21.40 10.40
C MET A 186 4.37 22.40 11.55
N ASN A 187 5.31 23.34 11.49
CA ASN A 187 5.49 24.35 12.54
C ASN A 187 4.26 25.28 12.63
N LEU A 188 3.66 25.63 11.50
CA LEU A 188 2.42 26.40 11.46
C LEU A 188 1.27 25.62 12.13
N ALA A 189 1.11 24.34 11.79
CA ALA A 189 0.08 23.49 12.39
C ALA A 189 0.24 23.37 13.91
N VAL A 190 1.47 23.24 14.42
CA VAL A 190 1.78 23.23 15.85
C VAL A 190 1.33 24.54 16.50
N ARG A 191 1.71 25.70 15.93
CA ARG A 191 1.32 27.03 16.47
C ARG A 191 -0.20 27.18 16.48
N THR A 192 -0.86 26.88 15.37
CA THR A 192 -2.33 26.96 15.29
C THR A 192 -3.02 26.09 16.34
N SER A 193 -2.48 24.90 16.62
CA SER A 193 -3.01 24.02 17.66
C SER A 193 -2.85 24.62 19.06
N ILE A 194 -1.74 25.30 19.32
CA ILE A 194 -1.48 26.00 20.58
C ILE A 194 -2.47 27.18 20.75
N ASP A 195 -2.60 28.02 19.70
CA ASP A 195 -3.52 29.17 19.71
C ASP A 195 -4.97 28.71 19.96
N HIS A 196 -5.39 27.63 19.30
CA HIS A 196 -6.71 27.05 19.49
C HIS A 196 -6.95 26.61 20.95
N LEU A 197 -5.95 26.00 21.62
CA LEU A 197 -6.08 25.63 23.03
C LEU A 197 -6.19 26.85 23.94
N VAL A 198 -5.43 27.92 23.67
CA VAL A 198 -5.51 29.17 24.43
C VAL A 198 -6.92 29.76 24.34
N ASP A 199 -7.51 29.80 23.15
CA ASP A 199 -8.88 30.25 22.93
C ASP A 199 -9.90 29.37 23.66
N GLU A 200 -9.73 28.06 23.62
CA GLU A 200 -10.63 27.13 24.30
C GLU A 200 -10.49 27.22 25.83
N ALA A 201 -9.28 27.39 26.36
CA ALA A 201 -9.04 27.63 27.81
C ALA A 201 -9.73 28.89 28.27
N SER A 202 -9.67 29.96 27.47
CA SER A 202 -10.38 31.23 27.78
C SER A 202 -11.90 31.01 27.85
N ARG A 203 -12.48 30.32 26.86
CA ARG A 203 -13.91 29.99 26.86
C ARG A 203 -14.34 29.08 28.01
N ILE A 204 -13.49 28.13 28.40
CA ILE A 204 -13.75 27.27 29.56
C ILE A 204 -13.71 28.10 30.86
N THR A 205 -12.74 29.00 30.98
CA THR A 205 -12.61 29.90 32.16
C THR A 205 -13.85 30.76 32.34
N GLU A 206 -14.43 31.30 31.27
CA GLU A 206 -15.68 32.05 31.28
C GLU A 206 -16.87 31.20 31.77
N ARG A 207 -16.88 29.89 31.50
CA ARG A 207 -17.94 28.96 31.91
C ARG A 207 -17.78 28.46 33.36
N ILE A 208 -16.59 28.52 33.94
CA ILE A 208 -16.31 28.05 35.32
C ILE A 208 -17.07 28.84 36.35
N GLY A 209 -17.78 29.86 36.09
CA GLY A 209 -18.64 30.60 36.98
C GLY A 209 -18.85 30.02 38.40
N GLU A 210 -19.91 30.35 39.06
CA GLU A 210 -20.18 29.92 40.45
C GLU A 210 -20.99 28.61 40.57
N ASP A 211 -21.16 27.85 39.47
CA ASP A 211 -21.96 26.60 39.47
C ASP A 211 -21.15 25.45 40.10
N PRO A 212 -21.52 24.99 41.34
CA PRO A 212 -20.78 23.95 42.03
C PRO A 212 -20.82 22.58 41.35
N ASP A 213 -21.89 22.26 40.61
CA ASP A 213 -21.98 20.99 39.86
C ASP A 213 -21.04 20.99 38.67
N TYR A 214 -20.96 22.11 37.95
CA TYR A 214 -20.00 22.25 36.85
C TYR A 214 -18.56 22.17 37.35
N ILE A 215 -18.22 22.91 38.43
CA ILE A 215 -16.88 22.92 39.05
C ILE A 215 -16.48 21.51 39.51
N SER A 216 -17.38 20.78 40.17
CA SER A 216 -17.13 19.42 40.63
C SER A 216 -16.82 18.48 39.44
N GLY A 217 -17.58 18.60 38.37
CA GLY A 217 -17.32 17.87 37.15
C GLY A 217 -15.97 18.24 36.52
N PHE A 218 -15.67 19.54 36.42
CA PHE A 218 -14.44 20.06 35.83
C PHE A 218 -13.17 19.53 36.54
N VAL A 219 -13.15 19.60 37.88
CA VAL A 219 -12.03 19.07 38.68
C VAL A 219 -11.83 17.57 38.40
N SER A 220 -12.92 16.79 38.42
CA SER A 220 -12.85 15.36 38.12
C SER A 220 -12.35 15.09 36.69
N GLY A 221 -12.71 15.91 35.72
CA GLY A 221 -12.24 15.83 34.35
C GLY A 221 -10.74 16.14 34.23
N VAL A 222 -10.26 17.18 34.90
CA VAL A 222 -8.82 17.53 34.93
C VAL A 222 -8.00 16.40 35.55
N GLU A 223 -8.47 15.78 36.62
CA GLU A 223 -7.79 14.63 37.24
C GLU A 223 -7.72 13.44 36.30
N ALA A 224 -8.81 13.12 35.59
CA ALA A 224 -8.87 12.04 34.62
C ALA A 224 -7.91 12.25 33.43
N GLY A 225 -7.67 13.51 33.04
CA GLY A 225 -6.77 13.86 31.95
C GLY A 225 -5.27 13.85 32.30
N ARG A 226 -4.92 13.70 33.59
CA ARG A 226 -3.51 13.71 34.03
C ARG A 226 -2.74 12.44 33.72
N THR A 227 -3.38 11.40 33.26
CA THR A 227 -2.71 10.12 32.95
C THR A 227 -1.82 10.30 31.69
N PRO A 228 -0.49 10.09 31.78
CA PRO A 228 0.39 10.23 30.63
C PRO A 228 0.07 9.19 29.57
N HIS A 229 -0.17 9.63 28.35
CA HIS A 229 -0.33 8.76 27.18
C HIS A 229 0.82 9.02 26.21
N PRO A 230 1.53 7.98 25.71
CA PRO A 230 2.45 8.14 24.62
C PRO A 230 1.64 8.41 23.35
N VAL A 231 1.79 9.60 22.78
CA VAL A 231 1.08 10.02 21.56
C VAL A 231 2.04 10.61 20.55
N ALA A 232 1.79 10.34 19.27
CA ALA A 232 2.53 10.91 18.15
C ALA A 232 2.18 12.39 17.94
N CYS A 233 3.02 13.13 17.20
CA CYS A 233 2.81 14.56 16.95
C CYS A 233 1.44 14.89 16.33
N PRO A 234 0.90 14.12 15.34
CA PRO A 234 -0.45 14.38 14.82
C PRO A 234 -1.54 14.27 15.90
N ASP A 235 -1.41 13.31 16.81
CA ASP A 235 -2.36 13.12 17.90
C ASP A 235 -2.26 14.23 18.95
N LEU A 236 -1.04 14.73 19.24
CA LEU A 236 -0.84 15.89 20.11
C LEU A 236 -1.49 17.15 19.54
N MET A 237 -1.37 17.38 18.22
CA MET A 237 -2.04 18.50 17.55
C MET A 237 -3.57 18.35 17.62
N ALA A 238 -4.09 17.16 17.41
CA ALA A 238 -5.52 16.89 17.54
C ALA A 238 -6.03 17.11 18.95
N LEU A 239 -5.29 16.68 19.98
CA LEU A 239 -5.63 16.94 21.40
C LEU A 239 -5.62 18.42 21.72
N ALA A 240 -4.61 19.18 21.28
CA ALA A 240 -4.52 20.62 21.49
C ALA A 240 -5.65 21.37 20.78
N SER A 241 -6.08 20.93 19.59
CA SER A 241 -7.19 21.54 18.84
C SER A 241 -8.59 21.06 19.30
N GLY A 242 -8.67 20.33 20.41
CA GLY A 242 -9.95 19.90 20.98
C GLY A 242 -10.65 18.75 20.25
N THR A 243 -9.96 18.09 19.32
CA THR A 243 -10.47 16.91 18.61
C THR A 243 -9.76 15.66 19.13
N PRO A 244 -10.23 15.00 20.19
CA PRO A 244 -9.54 13.83 20.72
C PRO A 244 -9.58 12.70 19.70
N PRO A 245 -8.43 12.15 19.29
CA PRO A 245 -8.40 11.02 18.36
C PRO A 245 -9.01 9.80 19.04
N GLY A 246 -10.20 9.38 18.59
CA GLY A 246 -10.78 8.10 18.97
C GLY A 246 -11.04 7.82 20.46
N TYR A 247 -10.81 8.79 21.33
CA TYR A 247 -11.13 8.66 22.76
C TYR A 247 -12.64 8.66 22.94
N ALA A 248 -13.22 7.47 23.02
CA ALA A 248 -14.59 7.33 23.49
C ALA A 248 -14.68 7.89 24.92
N MET A 249 -15.37 9.02 25.09
CA MET A 249 -15.58 9.63 26.38
C MET A 249 -16.06 8.59 27.38
N PRO A 250 -15.49 8.51 28.60
CA PRO A 250 -16.01 7.65 29.64
C PRO A 250 -17.50 7.96 29.84
N GLY A 251 -18.36 6.98 29.63
CA GLY A 251 -19.81 7.14 29.63
C GLY A 251 -20.47 6.99 28.26
N SER A 252 -19.86 7.38 27.16
CA SER A 252 -20.45 7.23 25.82
C SER A 252 -20.63 5.77 25.42
N ARG A 253 -19.73 4.88 25.84
CA ARG A 253 -19.86 3.43 25.64
C ARG A 253 -21.06 2.87 26.41
N ASN A 254 -21.29 3.32 27.64
CA ASN A 254 -22.38 2.85 28.46
C ASN A 254 -23.74 3.33 27.92
N VAL A 255 -23.82 4.58 27.44
CA VAL A 255 -25.03 5.12 26.80
C VAL A 255 -25.33 4.40 25.48
N ALA A 256 -24.33 4.21 24.62
CA ALA A 256 -24.48 3.49 23.35
C ALA A 256 -24.84 2.00 23.57
N GLN A 257 -24.30 1.37 24.61
CA GLN A 257 -24.59 -0.02 24.96
C GLN A 257 -25.97 -0.17 25.62
N ALA A 258 -26.39 0.79 26.45
CA ALA A 258 -27.74 0.83 27.01
C ALA A 258 -28.79 1.05 25.93
N ALA A 259 -28.57 1.97 25.00
CA ALA A 259 -29.44 2.20 23.85
C ALA A 259 -29.60 0.96 22.96
N ARG A 260 -28.52 0.21 22.73
CA ARG A 260 -28.56 -1.07 21.98
C ARG A 260 -29.33 -2.16 22.71
N ARG A 261 -29.47 -2.10 24.04
CA ARG A 261 -30.23 -3.05 24.86
C ARG A 261 -31.66 -2.63 25.06
N GLY A 262 -32.14 -1.56 24.43
CA GLY A 262 -33.52 -1.05 24.62
C GLY A 262 -33.80 -0.54 26.03
N GLN A 263 -32.74 -0.26 26.82
CA GLN A 263 -32.88 0.30 28.15
C GLN A 263 -33.14 1.81 28.04
N THR A 264 -34.16 2.30 28.70
CA THR A 264 -34.40 3.76 28.89
C THR A 264 -33.21 4.36 29.66
N VAL A 265 -32.40 5.19 28.99
CA VAL A 265 -31.38 5.96 29.67
C VAL A 265 -32.11 6.98 30.56
N PRO A 266 -31.87 7.00 31.89
CA PRO A 266 -32.53 7.98 32.77
C PRO A 266 -32.27 9.39 32.25
N ILE A 267 -33.29 10.20 32.13
CA ILE A 267 -33.17 11.63 31.81
C ILE A 267 -32.28 12.23 32.90
N SER A 268 -31.08 12.72 32.50
CA SER A 268 -30.16 13.34 33.43
C SER A 268 -30.82 14.57 34.07
N THR A 269 -30.74 14.69 35.39
CA THR A 269 -31.11 15.95 36.04
C THR A 269 -30.24 17.07 35.48
N GLU A 270 -30.75 18.30 35.54
CA GLU A 270 -29.98 19.47 35.07
C GLU A 270 -28.61 19.59 35.77
N ALA A 271 -28.54 19.27 37.07
CA ALA A 271 -27.30 19.17 37.83
C ALA A 271 -26.32 18.13 37.24
N GLN A 272 -26.82 16.96 36.86
CA GLN A 272 -25.99 15.93 36.23
C GLN A 272 -25.48 16.39 34.84
N ALA A 273 -26.30 17.08 34.07
CA ALA A 273 -25.90 17.63 32.77
C ALA A 273 -24.82 18.72 32.94
N ARG A 274 -24.91 19.59 33.97
CA ARG A 274 -23.86 20.58 34.27
C ARG A 274 -22.56 19.89 34.70
N ARG A 275 -22.61 18.92 35.59
CA ARG A 275 -21.47 18.13 36.05
C ARG A 275 -20.79 17.40 34.86
N GLN A 276 -21.57 16.81 33.98
CA GLN A 276 -21.06 16.13 32.79
C GLN A 276 -20.35 17.10 31.84
N ARG A 277 -20.89 18.29 31.62
CA ARG A 277 -20.22 19.34 30.81
C ARG A 277 -18.92 19.76 31.45
N GLY A 278 -18.92 20.04 32.77
CA GLY A 278 -17.69 20.38 33.50
C GLY A 278 -16.63 19.30 33.36
N TYR A 279 -17.00 18.01 33.53
CA TYR A 279 -16.09 16.89 33.36
C TYR A 279 -15.47 16.86 31.94
N GLN A 280 -16.28 17.08 30.90
CA GLN A 280 -15.80 17.09 29.51
C GLN A 280 -14.82 18.24 29.26
N ASP A 281 -15.14 19.44 29.76
CA ASP A 281 -14.30 20.62 29.62
C ASP A 281 -12.98 20.46 30.39
N GLY A 282 -13.03 19.93 31.63
CA GLY A 282 -11.84 19.67 32.45
C GLY A 282 -10.91 18.61 31.83
N LEU A 283 -11.48 17.51 31.34
CA LEU A 283 -10.73 16.46 30.66
C LEU A 283 -10.05 17.00 29.39
N ARG A 284 -10.79 17.73 28.56
CA ARG A 284 -10.30 18.35 27.34
C ARG A 284 -9.16 19.33 27.62
N LEU A 285 -9.34 20.22 28.59
CA LEU A 285 -8.31 21.18 28.94
C LEU A 285 -7.04 20.51 29.48
N SER A 286 -7.18 19.50 30.35
CA SER A 286 -6.04 18.76 30.88
C SER A 286 -5.23 18.05 29.81
N LEU A 287 -5.92 17.32 28.88
CA LEU A 287 -5.28 16.63 27.75
C LEU A 287 -4.64 17.63 26.79
N GLY A 288 -5.30 18.77 26.52
CA GLY A 288 -4.78 19.82 25.66
C GLY A 288 -3.53 20.48 26.26
N LEU A 289 -3.51 20.75 27.54
CA LEU A 289 -2.35 21.32 28.24
C LEU A 289 -1.15 20.36 28.25
N ASP A 290 -1.38 19.07 28.47
CA ASP A 290 -0.30 18.05 28.32
C ASP A 290 0.22 18.01 26.88
N ALA A 291 -0.67 18.05 25.90
CA ALA A 291 -0.30 18.09 24.48
C ALA A 291 0.56 19.33 24.16
N VAL A 292 0.13 20.54 24.57
CA VAL A 292 0.87 21.79 24.32
C VAL A 292 2.26 21.77 24.95
N ARG A 293 2.43 21.22 26.15
CA ARG A 293 3.75 21.06 26.77
C ARG A 293 4.71 20.19 25.93
N ARG A 294 4.18 19.27 25.16
CA ARG A 294 4.94 18.30 24.34
C ARG A 294 5.07 18.71 22.87
N LEU A 295 4.16 19.53 22.36
CA LEU A 295 4.15 20.01 20.96
C LEU A 295 5.44 20.69 20.51
N PRO A 296 6.20 21.46 21.34
CA PRO A 296 7.48 22.01 20.92
C PRO A 296 8.49 20.96 20.44
N ALA A 297 8.42 19.74 20.97
CA ALA A 297 9.24 18.62 20.49
C ALA A 297 8.85 18.12 19.09
N CYS A 298 7.68 18.50 18.60
CA CYS A 298 7.19 18.19 17.25
C CYS A 298 7.61 19.24 16.21
N MET A 299 8.14 20.39 16.64
CA MET A 299 8.66 21.39 15.71
C MET A 299 9.94 20.89 15.07
N VAL A 300 10.05 21.08 13.76
CA VAL A 300 11.21 20.68 12.98
C VAL A 300 12.04 21.90 12.61
N MET A 301 13.36 21.74 12.57
CA MET A 301 14.23 22.75 11.97
C MET A 301 13.89 22.84 10.49
N VAL A 302 13.63 24.06 10.02
CA VAL A 302 13.45 24.32 8.60
C VAL A 302 14.84 24.22 7.92
N PRO A 303 15.05 23.25 7.03
CA PRO A 303 16.33 23.14 6.35
C PRO A 303 16.53 24.33 5.42
N ASP A 304 17.78 24.83 5.34
CA ASP A 304 18.12 25.85 4.37
C ASP A 304 18.07 25.24 2.95
N PRO A 305 17.15 25.69 2.09
CA PRO A 305 17.00 25.14 0.75
C PRO A 305 18.21 25.43 -0.16
N GLU A 306 19.11 26.33 0.23
CA GLU A 306 20.32 26.71 -0.54
C GLU A 306 21.58 26.03 -0.01
N ALA A 307 21.56 25.40 1.16
CA ALA A 307 22.74 24.78 1.78
C ALA A 307 23.33 23.63 0.96
N GLY A 308 22.57 23.00 0.06
CA GLY A 308 23.00 21.89 -0.81
C GLY A 308 23.56 22.32 -2.19
N SER A 309 23.63 23.62 -2.48
CA SER A 309 24.02 24.13 -3.81
C SER A 309 25.48 24.67 -3.88
N ARG A 310 26.27 24.43 -2.82
CA ARG A 310 27.68 24.82 -2.76
C ARG A 310 28.61 23.63 -3.02
#